data_c197a2f9c463441e4e3d0691f6dc8aff
#
_entry.id   c197a2f9c463441e4e3d0691f6dc8aff
#
_cell.length_a   1.000
_cell.length_b   1.000
_cell.length_c   1.000
_cell.angle_alpha   90.00
_cell.angle_beta   90.00
_cell.angle_gamma   90.00
#
_symmetry.space_group_name_H-M   'P 1'
#
loop_
_entity.id
_entity.type
_entity.pdbx_description
1 polymer ?
#
loop_
_entity_poly.entity_id
_entity_poly.type
_entity_poly.pdbx_seq_one_letter_code
_entity_poly.pdbx_strand_id
1 'polypeptide(L)'
;KGVDQLANAVKVTLGPKGRNVVIEKKFGAPQITKDGVTVAKEIELEDKFENTGAQLVKSVASKTGDDAGDGTTTATILTQAIVNEGLKNVTAGANPMDLKRGIDKAVGSVVEYIKKNAEQVGDNYDKIEQVATVSANNDPEIGKLFVDKRPSACYYI
;
A
#
# COMPACT_ATOMS: atom_id res chain seq x y z
N LYS A 1 -7.18 9.20 15.42
CA LYS A 1 -7.89 10.05 14.43
C LYS A 1 -7.04 10.27 13.17
N GLY A 2 -5.86 10.90 13.18
CA GLY A 2 -5.08 11.20 11.98
C GLY A 2 -4.75 9.97 11.12
N VAL A 3 -4.39 8.86 11.76
CA VAL A 3 -4.22 7.54 11.09
C VAL A 3 -5.51 7.13 10.35
N ASP A 4 -6.66 7.28 11.01
CA ASP A 4 -7.95 6.87 10.44
C ASP A 4 -8.38 7.77 9.29
N GLN A 5 -8.17 9.07 9.40
CA GLN A 5 -8.53 10.02 8.34
C GLN A 5 -7.76 9.71 7.06
N LEU A 6 -6.44 9.51 7.14
CA LEU A 6 -5.63 9.16 5.99
C LEU A 6 -6.00 7.76 5.45
N ALA A 7 -6.04 6.75 6.31
CA ALA A 7 -6.34 5.39 5.89
C ALA A 7 -7.73 5.25 5.26
N ASN A 8 -8.74 5.94 5.78
CA ASN A 8 -10.09 5.92 5.23
C ASN A 8 -10.17 6.59 3.86
N ALA A 9 -9.40 7.66 3.63
CA ALA A 9 -9.32 8.29 2.31
C ALA A 9 -8.64 7.37 1.27
N VAL A 10 -7.58 6.68 1.68
CA VAL A 10 -6.86 5.74 0.79
C VAL A 10 -7.65 4.45 0.56
N LYS A 11 -8.37 3.96 1.57
CA LYS A 11 -9.12 2.69 1.54
C LYS A 11 -10.11 2.58 0.38
N VAL A 12 -10.68 3.69 -0.08
CA VAL A 12 -11.66 3.70 -1.18
C VAL A 12 -11.06 3.27 -2.51
N THR A 13 -9.72 3.27 -2.64
CA THR A 13 -9.01 2.86 -3.85
C THR A 13 -8.69 1.36 -3.89
N LEU A 14 -9.02 0.60 -2.81
CA LEU A 14 -8.59 -0.79 -2.67
C LEU A 14 -9.29 -1.75 -3.64
N GLY A 15 -8.47 -2.55 -4.33
CA GLY A 15 -8.90 -3.73 -5.07
C GLY A 15 -9.74 -3.44 -6.32
N PRO A 16 -10.37 -4.47 -6.89
CA PRO A 16 -11.07 -4.37 -8.19
C PRO A 16 -12.31 -3.46 -8.14
N LYS A 17 -12.90 -3.26 -6.96
CA LYS A 17 -13.99 -2.31 -6.73
C LYS A 17 -13.50 -0.94 -6.26
N GLY A 18 -12.19 -0.72 -6.28
CA GLY A 18 -11.59 0.56 -5.91
C GLY A 18 -12.12 1.70 -6.78
N ARG A 19 -12.33 2.86 -6.14
CA ARG A 19 -12.85 4.07 -6.77
C ARG A 19 -11.72 5.06 -7.03
N ASN A 20 -11.91 5.90 -8.03
CA ASN A 20 -11.06 7.06 -8.22
C ASN A 20 -11.31 8.08 -7.11
N VAL A 21 -10.25 8.73 -6.68
CA VAL A 21 -10.28 9.87 -5.77
C VAL A 21 -9.98 11.12 -6.58
N VAL A 22 -10.73 12.17 -6.35
CA VAL A 22 -10.47 13.49 -6.91
C VAL A 22 -9.71 14.30 -5.87
N ILE A 23 -8.51 14.73 -6.21
CA ILE A 23 -7.64 15.52 -5.35
C ILE A 23 -7.66 16.96 -5.86
N GLU A 24 -8.08 17.87 -5.02
CA GLU A 24 -7.99 19.30 -5.31
C GLU A 24 -6.53 19.75 -5.26
N LYS A 25 -6.10 20.49 -6.25
CA LYS A 25 -4.77 21.11 -6.31
C LYS A 25 -4.89 22.60 -6.06
N LYS A 26 -3.95 23.17 -5.30
CA LYS A 26 -3.86 24.62 -5.07
C LYS A 26 -3.70 25.39 -6.37
N PHE A 27 -3.07 24.81 -7.38
CA PHE A 27 -2.87 25.37 -8.71
C PHE A 27 -3.12 24.29 -9.75
N GLY A 28 -3.87 24.61 -10.80
CA GLY A 28 -4.18 23.74 -11.92
C GLY A 28 -5.47 22.94 -11.75
N ALA A 29 -5.67 21.96 -12.62
CA ALA A 29 -6.86 21.11 -12.61
C ALA A 29 -6.80 20.08 -11.47
N PRO A 30 -7.96 19.64 -10.93
CA PRO A 30 -8.03 18.54 -9.98
C PRO A 30 -7.39 17.27 -10.57
N GLN A 31 -6.67 16.54 -9.73
CA GLN A 31 -6.07 15.26 -10.12
C GLN A 31 -7.02 14.11 -9.79
N ILE A 32 -7.29 13.26 -10.77
CA ILE A 32 -8.07 12.03 -10.57
C ILE A 32 -7.10 10.87 -10.52
N THR A 33 -7.17 10.06 -9.46
CA THR A 33 -6.28 8.92 -9.29
C THR A 33 -6.95 7.76 -8.55
N LYS A 34 -6.49 6.56 -8.83
CA LYS A 34 -6.78 5.32 -8.07
C LYS A 34 -5.59 4.87 -7.21
N ASP A 35 -4.44 5.50 -7.38
CA ASP A 35 -3.22 5.12 -6.69
C ASP A 35 -3.23 5.58 -5.24
N GLY A 36 -3.19 4.60 -4.32
CA GLY A 36 -3.28 4.87 -2.89
C GLY A 36 -2.12 5.69 -2.33
N VAL A 37 -0.89 5.51 -2.85
CA VAL A 37 0.25 6.31 -2.38
C VAL A 37 0.16 7.75 -2.85
N THR A 38 -0.35 7.99 -4.04
CA THR A 38 -0.60 9.35 -4.55
C THR A 38 -1.65 10.05 -3.67
N VAL A 39 -2.76 9.37 -3.35
CA VAL A 39 -3.77 9.91 -2.43
C VAL A 39 -3.15 10.21 -1.06
N ALA A 40 -2.39 9.27 -0.50
CA ALA A 40 -1.76 9.44 0.81
C ALA A 40 -0.82 10.65 0.85
N LYS A 41 -0.03 10.88 -0.20
CA LYS A 41 0.94 11.99 -0.28
C LYS A 41 0.29 13.36 -0.23
N GLU A 42 -0.92 13.49 -0.75
CA GLU A 42 -1.63 14.78 -0.83
C GLU A 42 -2.43 15.12 0.44
N ILE A 43 -2.62 14.17 1.35
CA ILE A 43 -3.40 14.41 2.58
C ILE A 43 -2.55 15.18 3.58
N GLU A 44 -3.03 16.35 3.96
CA GLU A 44 -2.53 17.15 5.07
C GLU A 44 -3.71 17.52 5.97
N LEU A 45 -3.51 17.41 7.29
CA LEU A 45 -4.53 17.71 8.27
C LEU A 45 -4.19 19.01 8.99
N GLU A 46 -5.21 19.81 9.31
CA GLU A 46 -5.05 21.11 9.97
C GLU A 46 -4.51 20.96 11.41
N ASP A 47 -5.02 19.96 12.14
CA ASP A 47 -4.53 19.66 13.48
C ASP A 47 -3.15 19.01 13.43
N LYS A 48 -2.16 19.62 14.08
CA LYS A 48 -0.77 19.17 14.06
C LYS A 48 -0.56 17.77 14.65
N PHE A 49 -1.31 17.40 15.69
CA PHE A 49 -1.20 16.09 16.33
C PHE A 49 -1.82 15.01 15.43
N GLU A 50 -3.00 15.28 14.88
CA GLU A 50 -3.64 14.39 13.92
C GLU A 50 -2.77 14.24 12.65
N ASN A 51 -2.18 15.34 12.17
CA ASN A 51 -1.29 15.31 11.02
C ASN A 51 -0.03 14.49 11.28
N THR A 52 0.54 14.51 12.49
CA THR A 52 1.66 13.61 12.83
C THR A 52 1.28 12.15 12.64
N GLY A 53 0.10 11.72 13.09
CA GLY A 53 -0.41 10.38 12.85
C GLY A 53 -0.58 10.06 11.36
N ALA A 54 -1.11 10.99 10.59
CA ALA A 54 -1.25 10.85 9.14
C ALA A 54 0.13 10.72 8.45
N GLN A 55 1.12 11.54 8.83
CA GLN A 55 2.47 11.48 8.26
C GLN A 55 3.17 10.14 8.53
N LEU A 56 2.96 9.51 9.68
CA LEU A 56 3.49 8.18 9.97
C LEU A 56 2.90 7.12 9.01
N VAL A 57 1.60 7.16 8.75
CA VAL A 57 0.96 6.23 7.79
C VAL A 57 1.40 6.54 6.36
N LYS A 58 1.55 7.81 6.00
CA LYS A 58 2.10 8.26 4.71
C LYS A 58 3.51 7.68 4.48
N SER A 59 4.37 7.67 5.50
CA SER A 59 5.71 7.09 5.38
C SER A 59 5.69 5.59 5.14
N VAL A 60 4.72 4.86 5.73
CA VAL A 60 4.53 3.42 5.45
C VAL A 60 4.12 3.20 4.00
N ALA A 61 3.14 3.95 3.49
CA ALA A 61 2.70 3.85 2.11
C ALA A 61 3.84 4.13 1.11
N SER A 62 4.62 5.20 1.36
CA SER A 62 5.77 5.57 0.52
C SER A 62 6.84 4.49 0.53
N LYS A 63 7.22 4.01 1.71
CA LYS A 63 8.22 2.94 1.84
C LYS A 63 7.78 1.65 1.14
N THR A 64 6.51 1.27 1.26
CA THR A 64 5.97 0.09 0.55
C THR A 64 6.06 0.27 -0.96
N GLY A 65 5.75 1.48 -1.47
CA GLY A 65 5.91 1.80 -2.88
C GLY A 65 7.36 1.72 -3.36
N ASP A 66 8.30 2.23 -2.57
CA ASP A 66 9.72 2.22 -2.89
C ASP A 66 10.32 0.80 -2.87
N ASP A 67 9.93 -0.02 -1.88
CA ASP A 67 10.49 -1.36 -1.69
C ASP A 67 9.85 -2.42 -2.61
N ALA A 68 8.54 -2.33 -2.87
CA ALA A 68 7.78 -3.36 -3.58
C ALA A 68 7.07 -2.88 -4.86
N GLY A 69 6.92 -1.57 -5.05
CA GLY A 69 6.20 -1.00 -6.20
C GLY A 69 4.69 -1.22 -6.21
N ASP A 70 4.16 -2.00 -5.25
CA ASP A 70 2.73 -2.32 -5.13
C ASP A 70 2.34 -2.54 -3.66
N GLY A 71 1.03 -2.68 -3.39
CA GLY A 71 0.50 -2.98 -2.06
C GLY A 71 0.42 -1.77 -1.11
N THR A 72 0.60 -0.56 -1.59
CA THR A 72 0.60 0.68 -0.77
C THR A 72 -0.71 0.90 -0.03
N THR A 73 -1.85 0.68 -0.68
CA THR A 73 -3.18 0.76 -0.08
C THR A 73 -3.37 -0.32 0.98
N THR A 74 -2.96 -1.56 0.70
CA THR A 74 -3.02 -2.68 1.65
C THR A 74 -2.18 -2.39 2.89
N ALA A 75 -0.94 -1.93 2.73
CA ALA A 75 -0.04 -1.56 3.82
C ALA A 75 -0.64 -0.44 4.70
N THR A 76 -1.27 0.55 4.09
CA THR A 76 -1.97 1.64 4.78
C THR A 76 -3.11 1.11 5.67
N ILE A 77 -3.94 0.23 5.14
CA ILE A 77 -5.08 -0.36 5.87
C ILE A 77 -4.61 -1.28 6.99
N LEU A 78 -3.58 -2.10 6.73
CA LEU A 78 -2.98 -2.95 7.76
C LEU A 78 -2.37 -2.12 8.89
N THR A 79 -1.70 -1.01 8.56
CA THR A 79 -1.17 -0.08 9.56
C THR A 79 -2.29 0.48 10.44
N GLN A 80 -3.39 0.92 9.84
CA GLN A 80 -4.57 1.39 10.59
C GLN A 80 -5.10 0.32 11.54
N ALA A 81 -5.27 -0.91 11.06
CA ALA A 81 -5.80 -2.01 11.86
C ALA A 81 -4.87 -2.36 13.03
N ILE A 82 -3.56 -2.46 12.79
CA ILE A 82 -2.56 -2.77 13.81
C ILE A 82 -2.49 -1.66 14.87
N VAL A 83 -2.47 -0.39 14.44
CA VAL A 83 -2.43 0.75 15.37
C VAL A 83 -3.69 0.81 16.22
N ASN A 84 -4.87 0.67 15.61
CA ASN A 84 -6.14 0.77 16.34
C ASN A 84 -6.29 -0.39 17.34
N GLU A 85 -5.94 -1.60 16.96
CA GLU A 85 -6.00 -2.76 17.87
C GLU A 85 -4.93 -2.66 18.96
N GLY A 86 -3.72 -2.24 18.59
CA GLY A 86 -2.64 -2.01 19.54
C GLY A 86 -2.99 -0.96 20.60
N LEU A 87 -3.60 0.15 20.18
CA LEU A 87 -4.03 1.21 21.11
C LEU A 87 -5.08 0.73 22.10
N LYS A 88 -6.01 -0.13 21.68
CA LYS A 88 -6.99 -0.72 22.62
C LYS A 88 -6.30 -1.53 23.71
N ASN A 89 -5.32 -2.34 23.34
CA ASN A 89 -4.56 -3.16 24.29
C ASN A 89 -3.75 -2.29 25.26
N VAL A 90 -3.06 -1.25 24.75
CA VAL A 90 -2.28 -0.32 25.59
C VAL A 90 -3.19 0.45 26.54
N THR A 91 -4.35 0.92 26.06
CA THR A 91 -5.35 1.60 26.91
C THR A 91 -5.92 0.67 27.99
N ALA A 92 -6.02 -0.62 27.70
CA ALA A 92 -6.42 -1.64 28.68
C ALA A 92 -5.30 -2.03 29.66
N GLY A 93 -4.11 -1.41 29.59
CA GLY A 93 -3.01 -1.60 30.52
C GLY A 93 -1.91 -2.57 30.04
N ALA A 94 -1.96 -3.03 28.79
CA ALA A 94 -0.87 -3.84 28.23
C ALA A 94 0.43 -3.01 28.07
N ASN A 95 1.57 -3.66 28.36
CA ASN A 95 2.88 -3.04 28.18
C ASN A 95 3.17 -2.84 26.68
N PRO A 96 3.43 -1.61 26.21
CA PRO A 96 3.68 -1.34 24.79
C PRO A 96 4.89 -2.09 24.23
N MET A 97 5.92 -2.34 25.05
CA MET A 97 7.13 -3.05 24.61
C MET A 97 6.87 -4.53 24.41
N ASP A 98 6.02 -5.14 25.26
CA ASP A 98 5.63 -6.54 25.10
C ASP A 98 4.70 -6.70 23.91
N LEU A 99 3.79 -5.76 23.70
CA LEU A 99 2.95 -5.70 22.50
C LEU A 99 3.82 -5.63 21.23
N LYS A 100 4.83 -4.75 21.22
CA LYS A 100 5.77 -4.65 20.09
C LYS A 100 6.47 -6.00 19.83
N ARG A 101 7.00 -6.66 20.85
CA ARG A 101 7.64 -7.98 20.70
C ARG A 101 6.68 -9.02 20.12
N GLY A 102 5.41 -8.99 20.57
CA GLY A 102 4.36 -9.85 20.03
C GLY A 102 4.08 -9.59 18.55
N ILE A 103 4.00 -8.32 18.13
CA ILE A 103 3.82 -7.92 16.74
C ILE A 103 5.01 -8.39 15.90
N ASP A 104 6.25 -8.13 16.33
CA ASP A 104 7.46 -8.53 15.60
C ASP A 104 7.50 -10.06 15.37
N LYS A 105 7.13 -10.85 16.39
CA LYS A 105 7.04 -12.31 16.27
C LYS A 105 5.95 -12.77 15.31
N ALA A 106 4.77 -12.15 15.38
CA ALA A 106 3.65 -12.45 14.49
C ALA A 106 4.00 -12.11 13.03
N VAL A 107 4.62 -10.95 12.79
CA VAL A 107 5.07 -10.53 11.44
C VAL A 107 6.06 -11.57 10.89
N GLY A 108 7.04 -12.02 11.67
CA GLY A 108 7.97 -13.06 11.23
C GLY A 108 7.24 -14.32 10.72
N SER A 109 6.31 -14.84 11.52
CA SER A 109 5.53 -16.03 11.15
C SER A 109 4.64 -15.81 9.91
N VAL A 110 4.01 -14.65 9.80
CA VAL A 110 3.17 -14.30 8.63
C VAL A 110 4.02 -14.19 7.36
N VAL A 111 5.18 -13.53 7.44
CA VAL A 111 6.10 -13.41 6.30
C VAL A 111 6.60 -14.77 5.82
N GLU A 112 6.95 -15.67 6.74
CA GLU A 112 7.34 -17.04 6.37
C GLU A 112 6.19 -17.81 5.68
N TYR A 113 4.96 -17.65 6.19
CA TYR A 113 3.79 -18.25 5.59
C TYR A 113 3.53 -17.73 4.18
N ILE A 114 3.61 -16.40 3.98
CA ILE A 114 3.44 -15.77 2.67
C ILE A 114 4.51 -16.27 1.70
N LYS A 115 5.79 -16.30 2.11
CA LYS A 115 6.89 -16.80 1.27
C LYS A 115 6.68 -18.25 0.81
N LYS A 116 6.15 -19.11 1.68
CA LYS A 116 5.85 -20.52 1.35
C LYS A 116 4.71 -20.67 0.34
N ASN A 117 3.75 -19.73 0.35
CA ASN A 117 2.58 -19.78 -0.52
C ASN A 117 2.69 -18.84 -1.72
N ALA A 118 3.76 -18.04 -1.82
CA ALA A 118 3.99 -17.15 -2.93
C ALA A 118 4.32 -17.95 -4.20
N GLU A 119 3.64 -17.62 -5.28
CA GLU A 119 3.92 -18.21 -6.57
C GLU A 119 5.05 -17.45 -7.26
N GLN A 120 6.10 -18.16 -7.64
CA GLN A 120 7.23 -17.55 -8.35
C GLN A 120 6.83 -17.30 -9.81
N VAL A 121 7.01 -16.07 -10.26
CA VAL A 121 6.76 -15.68 -11.66
C VAL A 121 7.90 -16.15 -12.55
N GLY A 122 9.16 -15.98 -12.09
CA GLY A 122 10.36 -16.39 -12.85
C GLY A 122 10.34 -15.84 -14.27
N ASP A 123 10.75 -16.67 -15.22
CA ASP A 123 10.81 -16.34 -16.66
C ASP A 123 9.54 -16.71 -17.42
N ASN A 124 8.42 -16.90 -16.72
CA ASN A 124 7.14 -17.21 -17.34
C ASN A 124 6.50 -15.96 -17.93
N TYR A 125 6.63 -15.80 -19.24
CA TYR A 125 6.13 -14.63 -19.98
C TYR A 125 4.62 -14.44 -19.84
N ASP A 126 3.84 -15.51 -19.82
CA ASP A 126 2.38 -15.45 -19.66
C ASP A 126 2.00 -14.85 -18.29
N LYS A 127 2.71 -15.27 -17.23
CA LYS A 127 2.49 -14.69 -15.89
C LYS A 127 2.91 -13.22 -15.82
N ILE A 128 4.00 -12.87 -16.47
CA ILE A 128 4.46 -11.49 -16.56
C ILE A 128 3.44 -10.63 -17.29
N GLU A 129 2.89 -11.10 -18.41
CA GLU A 129 1.81 -10.44 -19.15
C GLU A 129 0.57 -10.25 -18.28
N GLN A 130 0.17 -11.29 -17.54
CA GLN A 130 -0.98 -11.22 -16.62
C GLN A 130 -0.79 -10.17 -15.53
N VAL A 131 0.39 -10.14 -14.89
CA VAL A 131 0.71 -9.14 -13.86
C VAL A 131 0.71 -7.73 -14.46
N ALA A 132 1.34 -7.54 -15.61
CA ALA A 132 1.36 -6.25 -16.31
C ALA A 132 -0.05 -5.79 -16.72
N THR A 133 -0.88 -6.71 -17.21
CA THR A 133 -2.28 -6.45 -17.57
C THR A 133 -3.08 -5.96 -16.35
N VAL A 134 -2.96 -6.65 -15.22
CA VAL A 134 -3.65 -6.26 -13.98
C VAL A 134 -3.16 -4.90 -13.50
N SER A 135 -1.85 -4.64 -13.53
CA SER A 135 -1.24 -3.36 -13.16
C SER A 135 -1.70 -2.20 -14.04
N ALA A 136 -2.02 -2.51 -15.31
CA ALA A 136 -2.56 -1.55 -16.29
C ALA A 136 -4.11 -1.45 -16.24
N ASN A 137 -4.74 -1.68 -15.10
CA ASN A 137 -6.21 -1.69 -14.94
C ASN A 137 -6.94 -2.70 -15.85
N ASN A 138 -6.38 -3.88 -16.01
CA ASN A 138 -6.86 -4.94 -16.89
C ASN A 138 -6.83 -4.59 -18.39
N ASP A 139 -5.85 -3.80 -18.82
CA ASP A 139 -5.59 -3.53 -20.22
C ASP A 139 -4.62 -4.57 -20.82
N PRO A 140 -5.10 -5.52 -21.64
CA PRO A 140 -4.27 -6.57 -22.20
C PRO A 140 -3.31 -6.08 -23.28
N GLU A 141 -3.59 -4.95 -23.93
CA GLU A 141 -2.70 -4.39 -24.95
C GLU A 141 -1.42 -3.84 -24.29
N ILE A 142 -1.57 -3.16 -23.16
CA ILE A 142 -0.44 -2.69 -22.35
C ILE A 142 0.33 -3.90 -21.76
N GLY A 143 -0.38 -4.93 -21.28
CA GLY A 143 0.25 -6.15 -20.77
C GLY A 143 1.15 -6.82 -21.81
N LYS A 144 0.70 -6.97 -23.04
CA LYS A 144 1.48 -7.51 -24.16
C LYS A 144 2.68 -6.64 -24.51
N LEU A 145 2.48 -5.32 -24.62
CA LEU A 145 3.57 -4.39 -24.91
C LEU A 145 4.70 -4.48 -23.90
N PHE A 146 4.39 -4.76 -22.65
CA PHE A 146 5.37 -4.91 -21.59
C PHE A 146 6.25 -6.16 -21.78
N VAL A 147 5.70 -7.23 -22.27
CA VAL A 147 6.41 -8.48 -22.60
C VAL A 147 7.20 -8.34 -23.88
N ASP A 148 6.60 -7.80 -24.95
CA ASP A 148 7.20 -7.69 -26.29
C ASP A 148 8.42 -6.73 -26.33
N LYS A 149 8.45 -5.74 -25.46
CA LYS A 149 9.55 -4.74 -25.43
C LYS A 149 10.66 -5.04 -24.44
N ARG A 150 10.68 -6.21 -23.79
CA ARG A 150 11.79 -6.56 -22.92
C ARG A 150 13.07 -6.77 -23.71
N PRO A 151 14.12 -5.99 -23.47
CA PRO A 151 15.46 -6.44 -23.84
C PRO A 151 15.78 -7.67 -23.00
N SER A 152 16.45 -8.64 -23.57
CA SER A 152 16.86 -9.90 -22.95
C SER A 152 17.78 -9.76 -21.71
N ALA A 153 17.84 -8.59 -21.09
CA ALA A 153 18.77 -8.23 -20.00
C ALA A 153 18.16 -7.39 -18.87
N CYS A 154 16.86 -7.38 -18.65
CA CYS A 154 16.27 -6.71 -17.47
C CYS A 154 15.72 -7.72 -16.47
N TYR A 155 16.61 -8.34 -15.72
CA TYR A 155 16.31 -9.14 -14.54
C TYR A 155 16.47 -8.28 -13.28
N TYR A 156 15.57 -7.35 -13.00
CA TYR A 156 15.39 -6.76 -11.67
C TYR A 156 14.00 -6.14 -11.58
N ILE A 157 13.05 -6.91 -11.10
CA ILE A 157 11.88 -6.43 -10.35
C ILE A 157 11.79 -7.28 -9.08
#